data_ebaaa667ff8361a344297f2170549047
#
_entry.id   ebaaa667ff8361a344297f2170549047
#
_cell.length_a   1.000
_cell.length_b   1.000
_cell.length_c   1.000
_cell.angle_alpha   90.00
_cell.angle_beta   90.00
_cell.angle_gamma   90.00
#
_symmetry.space_group_name_H-M   'P 1'
#
loop_
_entity.id
_entity.type
_entity.pdbx_description
1 polymer ?
#
loop_
_entity_poly.entity_id
_entity_poly.type
_entity_poly.pdbx_seq_one_letter_code
_entity_poly.pdbx_strand_id
1 'polypeptide(L)'
;MKKAFLFLLLLLPLIYLLVTVQDANDPIKYIYTYTGLSAIIILMISLTITPIKKVVNLMRYRKMTGLFAFFYAFLHFLNFYILDAQLDFSFVIKETLDKPFVYLGMISFVILLFMAVTSRKKLFSKLSKYHKAVYIVLILVTIHSSMAQKVLSSLEYTFIIVTCLLLGYRIYEKNKRRSNTRQV
;
A
#
# COMPACT_ATOMS: atom_id res chain seq x y z
N MET A 1 -12.71 22.44 2.33
CA MET A 1 -11.63 22.55 3.32
C MET A 1 -11.09 21.17 3.78
N LYS A 2 -11.87 20.28 4.41
CA LYS A 2 -11.35 19.01 4.98
C LYS A 2 -10.67 18.05 3.98
N LYS A 3 -11.10 17.99 2.69
CA LYS A 3 -10.45 17.13 1.67
C LYS A 3 -9.12 17.72 1.17
N ALA A 4 -9.04 19.04 0.98
CA ALA A 4 -7.81 19.72 0.60
C ALA A 4 -6.75 19.58 1.71
N PHE A 5 -7.15 19.72 2.97
CA PHE A 5 -6.25 19.51 4.10
C PHE A 5 -5.68 18.10 4.14
N LEU A 6 -6.53 17.06 3.98
CA LEU A 6 -6.04 15.68 3.92
C LEU A 6 -5.15 15.42 2.70
N PHE A 7 -5.45 16.04 1.56
CA PHE A 7 -4.60 15.94 0.37
C PHE A 7 -3.20 16.49 0.64
N LEU A 8 -3.11 17.68 1.24
CA LEU A 8 -1.82 18.28 1.64
C LEU A 8 -1.10 17.41 2.67
N LEU A 9 -1.82 16.88 3.67
CA LEU A 9 -1.25 15.98 4.67
C LEU A 9 -0.64 14.72 4.03
N LEU A 10 -1.31 14.14 3.03
CA LEU A 10 -0.82 12.96 2.34
C LEU A 10 0.33 13.27 1.37
N LEU A 11 0.54 14.54 0.99
CA LEU A 11 1.72 15.00 0.24
C LEU A 11 2.94 15.29 1.11
N LEU A 12 2.78 15.48 2.43
CA LEU A 12 3.89 15.80 3.32
C LEU A 12 5.07 14.81 3.22
N PRO A 13 4.86 13.47 3.13
CA PRO A 13 5.97 12.55 2.95
C PRO A 13 6.79 12.84 1.69
N LEU A 14 6.15 13.22 0.58
CA LEU A 14 6.86 13.57 -0.65
C LEU A 14 7.64 14.87 -0.51
N ILE A 15 7.03 15.90 0.09
CA ILE A 15 7.69 17.19 0.32
C ILE A 15 8.92 16.97 1.22
N TYR A 16 8.76 16.22 2.30
CA TYR A 16 9.85 15.88 3.19
C TYR A 16 10.98 15.14 2.46
N LEU A 17 10.62 14.12 1.65
CA LEU A 17 11.59 13.38 0.84
C LEU A 17 12.41 14.31 -0.07
N LEU A 18 11.74 15.23 -0.79
CA LEU A 18 12.41 16.15 -1.71
C LEU A 18 13.39 17.12 -1.01
N VAL A 19 13.07 17.50 0.23
CA VAL A 19 13.95 18.38 1.01
C VAL A 19 15.16 17.63 1.58
N THR A 20 14.95 16.38 2.04
CA THR A 20 15.97 15.64 2.80
C THR A 20 16.83 14.70 1.96
N VAL A 21 16.43 14.38 0.73
CA VAL A 21 17.17 13.46 -0.14
C VAL A 21 18.57 13.97 -0.49
N GLN A 22 18.77 15.28 -0.51
CA GLN A 22 20.06 15.91 -0.84
C GLN A 22 21.11 15.67 0.25
N ASP A 23 20.70 15.50 1.49
CA ASP A 23 21.56 15.27 2.65
C ASP A 23 21.80 13.77 2.90
N ALA A 24 21.20 12.88 2.11
CA ALA A 24 21.32 11.45 2.29
C ALA A 24 22.66 10.91 1.77
N ASN A 25 23.35 10.06 2.55
CA ASN A 25 24.58 9.40 2.13
C ASN A 25 24.37 8.49 0.90
N ASP A 26 23.20 7.87 0.77
CA ASP A 26 22.79 7.06 -0.36
C ASP A 26 21.38 7.50 -0.78
N PRO A 27 21.28 8.47 -1.70
CA PRO A 27 19.99 9.02 -2.14
C PRO A 27 19.06 7.97 -2.76
N ILE A 28 19.59 7.01 -3.52
CA ILE A 28 18.79 5.97 -4.19
C ILE A 28 18.13 5.09 -3.13
N LYS A 29 18.91 4.56 -2.19
CA LYS A 29 18.41 3.74 -1.09
C LYS A 29 17.44 4.53 -0.21
N TYR A 30 17.70 5.81 0.01
CA TYR A 30 16.82 6.70 0.79
C TYR A 30 15.45 6.84 0.13
N ILE A 31 15.40 7.14 -1.19
CA ILE A 31 14.16 7.24 -1.96
C ILE A 31 13.39 5.91 -1.91
N TYR A 32 14.09 4.78 -2.08
CA TYR A 32 13.50 3.45 -1.97
C TYR A 32 12.79 3.23 -0.64
N THR A 33 13.54 3.41 0.44
CA THR A 33 13.05 3.16 1.79
C THR A 33 11.86 4.07 2.08
N TYR A 34 11.99 5.35 1.76
CA TYR A 34 10.98 6.35 2.11
C TYR A 34 9.69 6.22 1.32
N THR A 35 9.78 5.97 0.00
CA THR A 35 8.59 5.78 -0.85
C THR A 35 7.87 4.47 -0.53
N GLY A 36 8.60 3.38 -0.31
CA GLY A 36 8.03 2.09 0.09
C GLY A 36 7.36 2.15 1.46
N LEU A 37 8.01 2.79 2.43
CA LEU A 37 7.47 3.00 3.78
C LEU A 37 6.19 3.85 3.74
N SER A 38 6.18 4.93 2.97
CA SER A 38 5.01 5.79 2.80
C SER A 38 3.84 5.03 2.15
N ALA A 39 4.12 4.18 1.15
CA ALA A 39 3.11 3.37 0.49
C ALA A 39 2.42 2.40 1.46
N ILE A 40 3.19 1.64 2.25
CA ILE A 40 2.63 0.64 3.18
C ILE A 40 1.88 1.30 4.35
N ILE A 41 2.41 2.39 4.91
CA ILE A 41 1.74 3.11 6.00
C ILE A 41 0.41 3.69 5.52
N ILE A 42 0.37 4.37 4.38
CA ILE A 42 -0.85 4.96 3.84
C ILE A 42 -1.86 3.87 3.43
N LEU A 43 -1.39 2.72 2.93
CA LEU A 43 -2.25 1.56 2.66
C LEU A 43 -2.90 1.05 3.95
N MET A 44 -2.14 0.87 5.02
CA MET A 44 -2.64 0.45 6.33
C MET A 44 -3.65 1.45 6.90
N ILE A 45 -3.37 2.76 6.82
CA ILE A 45 -4.30 3.83 7.20
C ILE A 45 -5.61 3.71 6.40
N SER A 46 -5.52 3.51 5.07
CA SER A 46 -6.71 3.36 4.21
C SER A 46 -7.58 2.16 4.62
N LEU A 47 -6.96 1.05 5.04
CA LEU A 47 -7.66 -0.16 5.49
C LEU A 47 -8.26 0.00 6.89
N THR A 48 -7.59 0.73 7.78
CA THR A 48 -8.04 1.03 9.13
C THR A 48 -9.30 1.91 9.16
N ILE A 49 -9.57 2.70 8.13
CA ILE A 49 -10.82 3.50 8.01
C ILE A 49 -12.08 2.63 8.15
N THR A 50 -12.03 1.37 7.70
CA THR A 50 -13.21 0.48 7.77
C THR A 50 -13.52 0.01 9.19
N PRO A 51 -12.60 -0.51 10.01
CA PRO A 51 -12.86 -0.84 11.40
C PRO A 51 -13.27 0.36 12.25
N ILE A 52 -12.67 1.53 12.01
CA ILE A 52 -12.92 2.73 12.83
C ILE A 52 -14.26 3.40 12.49
N LYS A 53 -14.93 3.07 11.40
CA LYS A 53 -16.16 3.76 10.95
C LYS A 53 -17.29 3.81 11.99
N LYS A 54 -17.28 2.90 12.98
CA LYS A 54 -18.26 2.86 14.06
C LYS A 54 -18.05 4.00 15.07
N VAL A 55 -16.82 4.47 15.22
CA VAL A 55 -16.42 5.56 16.13
C VAL A 55 -16.35 6.87 15.36
N VAL A 56 -15.64 6.88 14.23
CA VAL A 56 -15.46 8.06 13.37
C VAL A 56 -15.69 7.67 11.92
N ASN A 57 -16.66 8.31 11.25
CA ASN A 57 -16.98 7.99 9.86
C ASN A 57 -16.04 8.73 8.89
N LEU A 58 -14.92 8.09 8.55
CA LEU A 58 -13.93 8.58 7.59
C LEU A 58 -14.07 7.94 6.19
N MET A 59 -15.17 7.23 5.91
CA MET A 59 -15.36 6.49 4.65
C MET A 59 -15.24 7.36 3.40
N ARG A 60 -15.61 8.64 3.47
CA ARG A 60 -15.47 9.62 2.37
C ARG A 60 -14.03 9.89 1.94
N TYR A 61 -13.06 9.57 2.79
CA TYR A 61 -11.63 9.78 2.55
C TYR A 61 -10.91 8.52 2.06
N ARG A 62 -11.53 7.34 2.23
CA ARG A 62 -10.92 6.04 1.92
C ARG A 62 -10.39 5.94 0.49
N LYS A 63 -11.16 6.45 -0.49
CA LYS A 63 -10.73 6.45 -1.89
C LYS A 63 -9.46 7.27 -2.08
N MET A 64 -9.41 8.47 -1.53
CA MET A 64 -8.25 9.36 -1.66
C MET A 64 -7.02 8.76 -0.99
N THR A 65 -7.14 8.25 0.23
CA THR A 65 -6.03 7.59 0.94
C THR A 65 -5.53 6.36 0.18
N GLY A 66 -6.43 5.54 -0.38
CA GLY A 66 -6.03 4.39 -1.21
C GLY A 66 -5.31 4.77 -2.50
N LEU A 67 -5.72 5.87 -3.15
CA LEU A 67 -5.03 6.38 -4.33
C LEU A 67 -3.65 6.94 -3.99
N PHE A 68 -3.47 7.55 -2.82
CA PHE A 68 -2.16 7.98 -2.35
C PHE A 68 -1.24 6.81 -2.01
N ALA A 69 -1.77 5.72 -1.46
CA ALA A 69 -0.99 4.50 -1.28
C ALA A 69 -0.45 3.97 -2.63
N PHE A 70 -1.30 3.95 -3.66
CA PHE A 70 -0.86 3.61 -5.02
C PHE A 70 0.14 4.63 -5.58
N PHE A 71 -0.05 5.91 -5.35
CA PHE A 71 0.87 6.96 -5.80
C PHE A 71 2.29 6.74 -5.25
N TYR A 72 2.44 6.48 -3.95
CA TYR A 72 3.74 6.17 -3.36
C TYR A 72 4.31 4.82 -3.83
N ALA A 73 3.47 3.81 -4.02
CA ALA A 73 3.90 2.55 -4.62
C ALA A 73 4.39 2.73 -6.07
N PHE A 74 3.77 3.64 -6.82
CA PHE A 74 4.19 4.00 -8.17
C PHE A 74 5.55 4.73 -8.16
N LEU A 75 5.76 5.69 -7.24
CA LEU A 75 7.07 6.34 -7.06
C LEU A 75 8.15 5.33 -6.66
N HIS A 76 7.83 4.38 -5.79
CA HIS A 76 8.73 3.30 -5.40
C HIS A 76 9.12 2.41 -6.59
N PHE A 77 8.15 2.04 -7.43
CA PHE A 77 8.39 1.32 -8.67
C PHE A 77 9.23 2.14 -9.67
N LEU A 78 8.93 3.44 -9.82
CA LEU A 78 9.72 4.31 -10.70
C LEU A 78 11.18 4.42 -10.26
N ASN A 79 11.44 4.46 -8.96
CA ASN A 79 12.80 4.44 -8.43
C ASN A 79 13.55 3.17 -8.90
N PHE A 80 12.92 2.00 -8.80
CA PHE A 80 13.45 0.75 -9.32
C PHE A 80 13.70 0.80 -10.83
N TYR A 81 12.70 1.24 -11.59
CA TYR A 81 12.77 1.23 -13.06
C TYR A 81 13.76 2.23 -13.63
N ILE A 82 13.87 3.43 -13.03
CA ILE A 82 14.72 4.51 -13.54
C ILE A 82 16.15 4.39 -13.00
N LEU A 83 16.31 4.19 -11.69
CA LEU A 83 17.60 4.30 -11.05
C LEU A 83 18.37 2.97 -11.00
N ASP A 84 17.69 1.85 -10.71
CA ASP A 84 18.36 0.54 -10.70
C ASP A 84 18.40 -0.10 -12.08
N ALA A 85 17.24 -0.17 -12.74
CA ALA A 85 17.12 -0.82 -14.03
C ALA A 85 17.58 0.08 -15.20
N GLN A 86 17.86 1.37 -14.97
CA GLN A 86 18.31 2.33 -15.99
C GLN A 86 17.41 2.29 -17.25
N LEU A 87 16.09 2.13 -17.04
CA LEU A 87 15.07 1.98 -18.08
C LEU A 87 15.16 0.67 -18.89
N ASP A 88 15.98 -0.30 -18.48
CA ASP A 88 16.07 -1.61 -19.12
C ASP A 88 14.94 -2.53 -18.61
N PHE A 89 13.96 -2.77 -19.50
CA PHE A 89 12.83 -3.64 -19.18
C PHE A 89 13.23 -5.12 -19.03
N SER A 90 14.28 -5.57 -19.74
CA SER A 90 14.80 -6.93 -19.60
C SER A 90 15.38 -7.17 -18.22
N PHE A 91 16.08 -6.17 -17.68
CA PHE A 91 16.59 -6.19 -16.32
C PHE A 91 15.44 -6.30 -15.30
N VAL A 92 14.37 -5.51 -15.47
CA VAL A 92 13.18 -5.56 -14.59
C VAL A 92 12.57 -6.96 -14.55
N ILE A 93 12.40 -7.61 -15.72
CA ILE A 93 11.87 -8.97 -15.79
C ILE A 93 12.77 -9.94 -15.06
N LYS A 94 14.07 -9.90 -15.35
CA LYS A 94 15.07 -10.79 -14.74
C LYS A 94 15.09 -10.64 -13.22
N GLU A 95 15.24 -9.42 -12.71
CA GLU A 95 15.24 -9.15 -11.27
C GLU A 95 13.92 -9.58 -10.59
N THR A 96 12.79 -9.42 -11.28
CA THR A 96 11.50 -9.84 -10.75
C THR A 96 11.40 -11.36 -10.63
N LEU A 97 11.97 -12.11 -11.56
CA LEU A 97 11.95 -13.58 -11.54
C LEU A 97 13.01 -14.17 -10.60
N ASP A 98 14.16 -13.55 -10.49
CA ASP A 98 15.30 -14.05 -9.73
C ASP A 98 15.17 -13.76 -8.22
N LYS A 99 14.48 -12.65 -7.85
CA LYS A 99 14.36 -12.21 -6.45
C LYS A 99 12.93 -12.33 -5.91
N PRO A 100 12.65 -13.29 -5.01
CA PRO A 100 11.29 -13.52 -4.50
C PRO A 100 10.64 -12.28 -3.89
N PHE A 101 11.39 -11.42 -3.19
CA PHE A 101 10.81 -10.20 -2.63
C PHE A 101 10.42 -9.19 -3.72
N VAL A 102 11.19 -9.05 -4.81
CA VAL A 102 10.84 -8.18 -5.95
C VAL A 102 9.57 -8.70 -6.62
N TYR A 103 9.46 -10.03 -6.80
CA TYR A 103 8.28 -10.67 -7.34
C TYR A 103 7.00 -10.34 -6.56
N LEU A 104 7.05 -10.44 -5.22
CA LEU A 104 5.93 -10.08 -4.34
C LEU A 104 5.54 -8.60 -4.45
N GLY A 105 6.55 -7.72 -4.52
CA GLY A 105 6.35 -6.29 -4.74
C GLY A 105 5.68 -6.00 -6.09
N MET A 106 6.13 -6.66 -7.15
CA MET A 106 5.59 -6.48 -8.50
C MET A 106 4.12 -6.95 -8.59
N ILE A 107 3.77 -8.12 -8.04
CA ILE A 107 2.38 -8.58 -7.98
C ILE A 107 1.52 -7.56 -7.24
N SER A 108 2.00 -7.08 -6.09
CA SER A 108 1.29 -6.09 -5.29
C SER A 108 1.05 -4.79 -6.06
N PHE A 109 2.06 -4.33 -6.78
CA PHE A 109 1.99 -3.14 -7.64
C PHE A 109 0.95 -3.30 -8.75
N VAL A 110 0.94 -4.43 -9.46
CA VAL A 110 -0.05 -4.71 -10.53
C VAL A 110 -1.48 -4.72 -9.98
N ILE A 111 -1.71 -5.33 -8.81
CA ILE A 111 -3.02 -5.32 -8.16
C ILE A 111 -3.43 -3.90 -7.76
N LEU A 112 -2.51 -3.11 -7.18
CA LEU A 112 -2.78 -1.71 -6.81
C LEU A 112 -3.07 -0.84 -8.05
N LEU A 113 -2.32 -1.02 -9.14
CA LEU A 113 -2.56 -0.35 -10.42
C LEU A 113 -3.96 -0.66 -10.95
N PHE A 114 -4.35 -1.94 -10.98
CA PHE A 114 -5.70 -2.36 -11.35
C PHE A 114 -6.76 -1.66 -10.49
N MET A 115 -6.56 -1.62 -9.17
CA MET A 115 -7.48 -0.97 -8.25
C MET A 115 -7.53 0.54 -8.44
N ALA A 116 -6.41 1.20 -8.73
CA ALA A 116 -6.35 2.64 -8.99
C ALA A 116 -7.13 2.99 -10.27
N VAL A 117 -6.89 2.26 -11.37
CA VAL A 117 -7.60 2.45 -12.64
C VAL A 117 -9.10 2.23 -12.49
N THR A 118 -9.50 1.16 -11.78
CA THR A 118 -10.91 0.82 -11.55
C THR A 118 -11.59 1.65 -10.46
N SER A 119 -10.89 2.55 -9.80
CA SER A 119 -11.46 3.48 -8.81
C SER A 119 -12.34 4.59 -9.42
N ARG A 120 -12.39 4.72 -10.77
CA ARG A 120 -13.33 5.62 -11.45
C ARG A 120 -14.78 5.14 -11.25
N LYS A 121 -15.70 6.08 -11.00
CA LYS A 121 -17.09 5.79 -10.59
C LYS A 121 -17.78 4.73 -11.48
N LYS A 122 -17.66 4.85 -12.81
CA LYS A 122 -18.25 3.89 -13.78
C LYS A 122 -17.66 2.48 -13.69
N LEU A 123 -16.34 2.36 -13.51
CA LEU A 123 -15.66 1.06 -13.40
C LEU A 123 -15.84 0.45 -12.02
N PHE A 124 -15.80 1.27 -10.98
CA PHE A 124 -15.96 0.82 -9.60
C PHE A 124 -17.32 0.14 -9.38
N SER A 125 -18.42 0.66 -9.96
CA SER A 125 -19.74 0.03 -9.82
C SER A 125 -19.76 -1.42 -10.33
N LYS A 126 -19.00 -1.72 -11.39
CA LYS A 126 -18.92 -3.07 -11.99
C LYS A 126 -17.87 -3.98 -11.31
N LEU A 127 -16.75 -3.40 -10.84
CA LEU A 127 -15.55 -4.11 -10.41
C LEU A 127 -15.28 -4.02 -8.90
N SER A 128 -16.22 -3.46 -8.11
CA SER A 128 -16.07 -3.25 -6.67
C SER A 128 -15.75 -4.54 -5.88
N LYS A 129 -16.24 -5.70 -6.35
CA LYS A 129 -15.95 -7.00 -5.73
C LYS A 129 -14.45 -7.33 -5.71
N TYR A 130 -13.72 -6.91 -6.75
CA TYR A 130 -12.26 -7.17 -6.87
C TYR A 130 -11.42 -6.25 -5.98
N HIS A 131 -11.96 -5.12 -5.51
CA HIS A 131 -11.26 -4.24 -4.56
C HIS A 131 -11.02 -4.91 -3.19
N LYS A 132 -11.58 -6.11 -2.96
CA LYS A 132 -11.21 -6.95 -1.81
C LYS A 132 -9.79 -7.50 -1.93
N ALA A 133 -9.20 -7.52 -3.13
CA ALA A 133 -7.80 -7.93 -3.36
C ALA A 133 -6.79 -7.04 -2.59
N VAL A 134 -7.20 -5.87 -2.10
CA VAL A 134 -6.37 -5.04 -1.21
C VAL A 134 -5.87 -5.79 0.03
N TYR A 135 -6.60 -6.78 0.53
CA TYR A 135 -6.17 -7.60 1.67
C TYR A 135 -5.05 -8.59 1.27
N ILE A 136 -5.07 -9.05 0.01
CA ILE A 136 -3.96 -9.85 -0.56
C ILE A 136 -2.74 -8.95 -0.70
N VAL A 137 -2.92 -7.73 -1.25
CA VAL A 137 -1.82 -6.75 -1.34
C VAL A 137 -1.22 -6.48 0.04
N LEU A 138 -2.03 -6.30 1.08
CA LEU A 138 -1.53 -6.06 2.44
C LEU A 138 -0.60 -7.19 2.91
N ILE A 139 -0.96 -8.45 2.67
CA ILE A 139 -0.12 -9.61 3.01
C ILE A 139 1.18 -9.57 2.19
N LEU A 140 1.07 -9.40 0.87
CA LEU A 140 2.21 -9.43 -0.03
C LEU A 140 3.21 -8.31 0.27
N VAL A 141 2.74 -7.07 0.52
CA VAL A 141 3.66 -5.95 0.82
C VAL A 141 4.29 -6.08 2.20
N THR A 142 3.60 -6.69 3.18
CA THR A 142 4.19 -6.97 4.49
C THR A 142 5.31 -8.00 4.37
N ILE A 143 5.10 -9.07 3.60
CA ILE A 143 6.15 -10.07 3.34
C ILE A 143 7.29 -9.45 2.52
N HIS A 144 6.98 -8.70 1.45
CA HIS A 144 7.94 -7.99 0.61
C HIS A 144 8.85 -7.08 1.45
N SER A 145 8.26 -6.24 2.31
CA SER A 145 8.99 -5.34 3.19
C SER A 145 9.90 -6.10 4.16
N SER A 146 9.39 -7.19 4.76
CA SER A 146 10.15 -8.02 5.70
C SER A 146 11.32 -8.74 5.02
N MET A 147 11.14 -9.24 3.80
CA MET A 147 12.20 -9.94 3.03
C MET A 147 13.25 -8.98 2.47
N ALA A 148 12.93 -7.70 2.28
CA ALA A 148 13.87 -6.69 1.81
C ALA A 148 14.91 -6.31 2.87
N GLN A 149 14.69 -6.65 4.13
CA GLN A 149 15.59 -6.38 5.25
C GLN A 149 16.42 -7.62 5.60
N LYS A 150 17.71 -7.42 5.91
CA LYS A 150 18.59 -8.50 6.41
C LYS A 150 18.19 -8.95 7.82
N VAL A 151 17.72 -8.01 8.63
CA VAL A 151 17.24 -8.25 9.99
C VAL A 151 15.97 -7.44 10.19
N LEU A 152 14.94 -8.08 10.73
CA LEU A 152 13.67 -7.41 11.02
C LEU A 152 13.86 -6.36 12.11
N SER A 153 13.48 -5.14 11.82
CA SER A 153 13.45 -4.04 12.78
C SER A 153 12.09 -3.98 13.51
N SER A 154 12.00 -3.14 14.53
CA SER A 154 10.74 -2.89 15.26
C SER A 154 9.61 -2.43 14.32
N LEU A 155 9.95 -1.82 13.21
CA LEU A 155 8.99 -1.33 12.21
C LEU A 155 8.32 -2.49 11.46
N GLU A 156 9.10 -3.47 11.00
CA GLU A 156 8.56 -4.66 10.30
C GLU A 156 7.69 -5.51 11.25
N TYR A 157 8.09 -5.67 12.50
CA TYR A 157 7.24 -6.31 13.50
C TYR A 157 5.91 -5.56 13.67
N THR A 158 5.94 -4.22 13.69
CA THR A 158 4.72 -3.41 13.76
C THR A 158 3.83 -3.63 12.54
N PHE A 159 4.38 -3.70 11.33
CA PHE A 159 3.62 -3.99 10.12
C PHE A 159 2.97 -5.38 10.17
N ILE A 160 3.67 -6.39 10.64
CA ILE A 160 3.13 -7.76 10.80
C ILE A 160 1.96 -7.75 11.78
N ILE A 161 2.12 -7.11 12.95
CA ILE A 161 1.07 -7.03 13.97
C ILE A 161 -0.17 -6.30 13.42
N VAL A 162 0.02 -5.13 12.79
CA VAL A 162 -1.09 -4.35 12.21
C VAL A 162 -1.78 -5.14 11.11
N THR A 163 -1.04 -5.85 10.25
CA THR A 163 -1.59 -6.72 9.20
C THR A 163 -2.46 -7.82 9.83
N CYS A 164 -1.97 -8.52 10.85
CA CYS A 164 -2.72 -9.56 11.55
C CYS A 164 -4.02 -9.01 12.17
N LEU A 165 -3.96 -7.84 12.82
CA LEU A 165 -5.12 -7.19 13.41
C LEU A 165 -6.17 -6.80 12.36
N LEU A 166 -5.77 -6.21 11.24
CA LEU A 166 -6.67 -5.81 10.17
C LEU A 166 -7.34 -7.02 9.48
N LEU A 167 -6.60 -8.09 9.26
CA LEU A 167 -7.13 -9.34 8.68
C LEU A 167 -8.04 -10.06 9.67
N GLY A 168 -7.64 -10.16 10.93
CA GLY A 168 -8.43 -10.76 12.00
C GLY A 168 -9.78 -10.05 12.18
N TYR A 169 -9.76 -8.71 12.22
CA TYR A 169 -10.99 -7.92 12.26
C TYR A 169 -11.88 -8.20 11.04
N ARG A 170 -11.29 -8.35 9.86
CA ARG A 170 -12.06 -8.61 8.63
C ARG A 170 -12.72 -9.98 8.64
N ILE A 171 -12.02 -11.00 9.13
CA ILE A 171 -12.55 -12.37 9.28
C ILE A 171 -13.69 -12.36 10.31
N TYR A 172 -13.49 -11.71 11.46
CA TYR A 172 -14.52 -11.58 12.51
C TYR A 172 -15.80 -10.93 11.97
N GLU A 173 -15.72 -9.78 11.29
CA GLU A 173 -16.89 -9.11 10.70
C GLU A 173 -17.59 -9.96 9.63
N LYS A 174 -16.84 -10.74 8.84
CA LYS A 174 -17.42 -11.65 7.84
C LYS A 174 -18.22 -12.78 8.51
N ASN A 175 -17.66 -13.37 9.57
CA ASN A 175 -18.32 -14.47 10.29
C ASN A 175 -19.55 -13.99 11.05
N LYS A 176 -19.49 -12.84 11.70
CA LYS A 176 -20.62 -12.21 12.37
C LYS A 176 -21.81 -11.97 11.42
N ARG A 177 -21.54 -11.47 10.21
CA ARG A 177 -22.59 -11.27 9.19
C ARG A 177 -23.24 -12.59 8.74
N ARG A 178 -22.44 -13.66 8.59
CA ARG A 178 -22.95 -14.99 8.20
C ARG A 178 -23.82 -15.59 9.29
N SER A 179 -23.45 -15.44 10.56
CA SER A 179 -24.26 -15.90 11.71
C SER A 179 -25.63 -15.21 11.73
N ASN A 180 -25.66 -13.89 11.59
CA ASN A 180 -26.92 -13.13 11.61
C ASN A 180 -27.86 -13.49 10.44
N THR A 181 -27.31 -13.83 9.26
CA THR A 181 -28.10 -14.22 8.08
C THR A 181 -28.69 -15.64 8.21
N ARG A 182 -28.15 -16.49 9.08
CA ARG A 182 -28.67 -17.86 9.32
C ARG A 182 -29.76 -17.90 10.39
N GLN A 183 -29.95 -16.81 11.12
CA GLN A 183 -30.95 -16.71 12.20
C GLN A 183 -32.25 -16.04 11.74
N VAL A 184 -32.32 -15.58 10.50
CA VAL A 184 -33.50 -15.04 9.80
C VAL A 184 -33.96 -16.03 8.74
#